data_ba889624d087ee80535c2cf3c9013213
#
_entry.id   ba889624d087ee80535c2cf3c9013213
#
_cell.length_a   1.000
_cell.length_b   1.000
_cell.length_c   1.000
_cell.angle_alpha   90.00
_cell.angle_beta   90.00
_cell.angle_gamma   90.00
#
_symmetry.space_group_name_H-M   'P 1'
#
loop_
_entity.id
_entity.type
_entity.pdbx_description
1 polymer ?
#
loop_
_entity_poly.entity_id
_entity_poly.type
_entity_poly.pdbx_seq_one_letter_code
_entity_poly.pdbx_strand_id
1 'polypeptide(L)'
;EDVKPNVTPLRWMIDNGYQDPRTLERRAKAMEEWLTNPTLLEPDPDAKYFKIIEIDLNEIKEPLLACPNDPDDVKTLSEVTGTKIDEVFIGSCMTNIGHFRAAAEVLKQVDGSLPTRLWVAPPTKMDEHQLTEEGIYNIFGTSGARTEMPGCSLCMGNQARVAANSTVVSTSTRNFPNRLGQGADVYLASSELAAVSAALGKIPTMPEYMKYMSEIDTMSDEIYRYLNFDEIAEFIEASDRAKSIPLTNIQNVA
;
A
#
# COMPACT_ATOMS: atom_id res chain seq x y z
N GLU A 1 3.83 13.61 12.58
CA GLU A 1 5.02 12.76 12.41
C GLU A 1 5.32 12.47 10.96
N ASP A 2 4.36 12.14 10.11
CA ASP A 2 4.54 11.94 8.67
C ASP A 2 4.96 13.20 7.90
N VAL A 3 4.80 14.37 8.48
CA VAL A 3 5.15 15.65 7.85
C VAL A 3 6.66 15.90 7.86
N LYS A 4 7.35 15.52 8.95
CA LYS A 4 8.78 15.78 9.13
C LYS A 4 9.68 15.18 8.05
N PRO A 5 9.50 13.89 7.65
CA PRO A 5 10.31 13.30 6.60
C PRO A 5 10.17 14.00 5.25
N ASN A 6 9.08 14.74 5.03
CA ASN A 6 8.81 15.43 3.78
C ASN A 6 9.41 16.84 3.69
N VAL A 7 9.73 17.46 4.82
CA VAL A 7 10.35 18.80 4.83
C VAL A 7 11.74 18.78 4.20
N THR A 8 12.58 17.81 4.56
CA THR A 8 13.96 17.69 4.04
C THR A 8 14.01 17.52 2.51
N PRO A 9 13.23 16.60 1.90
CA PRO A 9 13.13 16.50 0.45
C PRO A 9 12.66 17.79 -0.22
N LEU A 10 11.67 18.48 0.34
CA LEU A 10 11.20 19.76 -0.20
C LEU A 10 12.28 20.83 -0.17
N ARG A 11 13.03 20.95 0.92
CA ARG A 11 14.18 21.87 1.01
C ARG A 11 15.26 21.53 -0.01
N TRP A 12 15.62 20.25 -0.14
CA TRP A 12 16.57 19.79 -1.15
C TRP A 12 16.10 20.15 -2.58
N MET A 13 14.80 19.99 -2.89
CA MET A 13 14.23 20.37 -4.19
C MET A 13 14.34 21.87 -4.45
N ILE A 14 14.11 22.71 -3.44
CA ILE A 14 14.25 24.16 -3.53
C ILE A 14 15.71 24.53 -3.82
N ASP A 15 16.67 23.99 -3.04
CA ASP A 15 18.09 24.28 -3.16
C ASP A 15 18.68 23.84 -4.51
N ASN A 16 18.10 22.82 -5.12
CA ASN A 16 18.51 22.32 -6.44
C ASN A 16 17.70 22.89 -7.61
N GLY A 17 16.95 23.95 -7.38
CA GLY A 17 16.24 24.69 -8.44
C GLY A 17 15.09 23.90 -9.07
N TYR A 18 14.42 23.04 -8.30
CA TYR A 18 13.28 22.29 -8.77
C TYR A 18 12.10 23.21 -9.09
N GLN A 19 11.17 22.73 -9.92
CA GLN A 19 10.05 23.52 -10.44
C GLN A 19 9.28 24.26 -9.35
N ASP A 20 8.92 25.53 -9.65
CA ASP A 20 8.13 26.40 -8.78
C ASP A 20 8.63 26.48 -7.32
N PRO A 21 9.80 27.09 -7.09
CA PRO A 21 10.36 27.20 -5.75
C PRO A 21 9.44 27.90 -4.75
N ARG A 22 8.61 28.84 -5.20
CA ARG A 22 7.65 29.56 -4.34
C ARG A 22 6.57 28.64 -3.76
N THR A 23 6.06 27.70 -4.56
CA THR A 23 5.10 26.70 -4.06
C THR A 23 5.74 25.72 -3.10
N LEU A 24 6.94 25.25 -3.43
CA LEU A 24 7.71 24.35 -2.53
C LEU A 24 8.04 25.05 -1.20
N GLU A 25 8.50 26.29 -1.25
CA GLU A 25 8.76 27.13 -0.07
C GLU A 25 7.53 27.25 0.84
N ARG A 26 6.40 27.64 0.24
CA ARG A 26 5.12 27.75 0.98
C ARG A 26 4.73 26.43 1.64
N ARG A 27 4.90 25.30 0.94
CA ARG A 27 4.60 23.97 1.49
C ARG A 27 5.54 23.62 2.62
N ALA A 28 6.84 23.78 2.43
CA ALA A 28 7.84 23.54 3.47
C ALA A 28 7.54 24.36 4.72
N LYS A 29 7.28 25.65 4.56
CA LYS A 29 6.93 26.55 5.68
C LYS A 29 5.65 26.10 6.40
N ALA A 30 4.59 25.76 5.65
CA ALA A 30 3.35 25.28 6.24
C ALA A 30 3.54 23.97 7.04
N MET A 31 4.39 23.06 6.55
CA MET A 31 4.73 21.84 7.27
C MET A 31 5.52 22.13 8.54
N GLU A 32 6.49 23.03 8.48
CA GLU A 32 7.30 23.44 9.63
C GLU A 32 6.45 24.15 10.69
N GLU A 33 5.53 25.03 10.29
CA GLU A 33 4.57 25.66 11.18
C GLU A 33 3.66 24.62 11.86
N TRP A 34 3.17 23.65 11.09
CA TRP A 34 2.35 22.57 11.63
C TRP A 34 3.13 21.69 12.62
N LEU A 35 4.41 21.39 12.35
CA LEU A 35 5.26 20.65 13.28
C LEU A 35 5.46 21.38 14.62
N THR A 36 5.46 22.71 14.59
CA THR A 36 5.60 23.53 15.81
C THR A 36 4.32 23.54 16.65
N ASN A 37 3.18 23.54 15.99
CA ASN A 37 1.85 23.56 16.63
C ASN A 37 0.89 22.67 15.83
N PRO A 38 1.01 21.33 15.97
CA PRO A 38 0.18 20.41 15.22
C PRO A 38 -1.29 20.57 15.57
N THR A 39 -2.10 20.87 14.57
CA THR A 39 -3.55 20.93 14.68
C THR A 39 -4.15 19.80 13.88
N LEU A 40 -4.88 18.91 14.56
CA LEU A 40 -5.65 17.86 13.91
C LEU A 40 -7.07 18.36 13.65
N LEU A 41 -7.65 17.92 12.55
CA LEU A 41 -9.06 18.09 12.33
C LEU A 41 -9.79 17.13 13.26
N GLU A 42 -10.45 17.69 14.25
CA GLU A 42 -11.28 16.94 15.18
C GLU A 42 -12.73 17.42 15.05
N PRO A 43 -13.70 16.53 15.26
CA PRO A 43 -15.10 16.95 15.29
C PRO A 43 -15.34 17.87 16.48
N ASP A 44 -16.28 18.81 16.34
CA ASP A 44 -16.72 19.64 17.48
C ASP A 44 -17.21 18.74 18.62
N PRO A 45 -16.95 19.12 19.89
CA PRO A 45 -17.35 18.30 21.06
C PRO A 45 -18.86 17.99 21.13
N ASP A 46 -19.69 18.81 20.50
CA ASP A 46 -21.14 18.67 20.42
C ASP A 46 -21.64 18.23 19.04
N ALA A 47 -20.75 17.73 18.20
CA ALA A 47 -21.10 17.24 16.87
C ALA A 47 -22.16 16.14 16.95
N LYS A 48 -23.23 16.29 16.15
CA LYS A 48 -24.33 15.31 16.09
C LYS A 48 -24.12 14.40 14.92
N TYR A 49 -23.95 13.12 15.20
CA TYR A 49 -23.83 12.08 14.19
C TYR A 49 -25.20 11.44 13.91
N PHE A 50 -25.47 11.17 12.63
CA PHE A 50 -26.66 10.41 12.22
C PHE A 50 -26.64 8.99 12.81
N LYS A 51 -25.45 8.36 12.86
CA LYS A 51 -25.23 7.03 13.40
C LYS A 51 -23.79 6.87 13.83
N ILE A 52 -23.56 6.18 14.93
CA ILE A 52 -22.25 5.71 15.37
C ILE A 52 -22.20 4.21 15.13
N ILE A 53 -21.18 3.72 14.48
CA ILE A 53 -20.92 2.31 14.23
C ILE A 53 -19.61 1.96 14.97
N GLU A 54 -19.71 1.03 15.91
CA GLU A 54 -18.56 0.50 16.63
C GLU A 54 -18.21 -0.87 16.07
N ILE A 55 -16.93 -1.06 15.73
CA ILE A 55 -16.40 -2.32 15.22
C ILE A 55 -15.26 -2.75 16.13
N ASP A 56 -15.43 -3.86 16.83
CA ASP A 56 -14.35 -4.48 17.60
C ASP A 56 -13.46 -5.30 16.66
N LEU A 57 -12.26 -4.80 16.38
CA LEU A 57 -11.30 -5.49 15.52
C LEU A 57 -10.85 -6.85 16.08
N ASN A 58 -11.01 -7.08 17.40
CA ASN A 58 -10.71 -8.39 18.00
C ASN A 58 -11.73 -9.47 17.60
N GLU A 59 -12.88 -9.12 17.05
CA GLU A 59 -13.85 -10.08 16.53
C GLU A 59 -13.48 -10.57 15.12
N ILE A 60 -12.61 -9.87 14.39
CA ILE A 60 -12.15 -10.26 13.07
C ILE A 60 -11.03 -11.30 13.21
N LYS A 61 -11.32 -12.57 12.92
CA LYS A 61 -10.41 -13.69 13.15
C LYS A 61 -9.71 -14.22 11.89
N GLU A 62 -10.13 -13.76 10.73
CA GLU A 62 -9.58 -14.17 9.44
C GLU A 62 -9.68 -13.03 8.43
N PRO A 63 -8.89 -13.06 7.35
CA PRO A 63 -8.97 -12.05 6.29
C PRO A 63 -10.38 -11.94 5.69
N LEU A 64 -10.75 -10.72 5.34
CA LEU A 64 -12.00 -10.41 4.66
C LEU A 64 -11.72 -10.08 3.18
N LEU A 65 -12.63 -10.49 2.31
CA LEU A 65 -12.58 -10.15 0.89
C LEU A 65 -13.92 -9.54 0.46
N ALA A 66 -13.88 -8.51 -0.36
CA ALA A 66 -15.08 -8.09 -1.09
C ALA A 66 -15.22 -8.95 -2.34
N CYS A 67 -16.39 -9.58 -2.49
CA CYS A 67 -16.68 -10.50 -3.60
C CYS A 67 -16.89 -9.77 -4.93
N PRO A 68 -16.81 -10.48 -6.06
CA PRO A 68 -16.90 -9.88 -7.37
C PRO A 68 -18.15 -9.03 -7.58
N ASN A 69 -17.91 -7.86 -8.20
CA ASN A 69 -18.90 -6.92 -8.68
C ASN A 69 -19.76 -6.23 -7.60
N ASP A 70 -19.50 -6.50 -6.33
CA ASP A 70 -20.22 -5.89 -5.21
C ASP A 70 -19.26 -5.65 -4.02
N PRO A 71 -18.94 -4.40 -3.67
CA PRO A 71 -18.07 -4.10 -2.54
C PRO A 71 -18.72 -4.36 -1.17
N ASP A 72 -20.06 -4.49 -1.15
CA ASP A 72 -20.82 -4.76 0.07
C ASP A 72 -20.98 -6.26 0.35
N ASP A 73 -20.75 -7.14 -0.66
CA ASP A 73 -20.68 -8.59 -0.47
C ASP A 73 -19.32 -8.99 0.11
N VAL A 74 -19.16 -8.74 1.40
CA VAL A 74 -17.91 -9.08 2.13
C VAL A 74 -18.04 -10.46 2.74
N LYS A 75 -17.03 -11.31 2.48
CA LYS A 75 -16.93 -12.68 3.01
C LYS A 75 -15.60 -12.89 3.69
N THR A 76 -15.60 -13.82 4.62
CA THR A 76 -14.37 -14.31 5.24
C THR A 76 -13.59 -15.20 4.27
N LEU A 77 -12.28 -15.32 4.52
CA LEU A 77 -11.42 -16.20 3.72
C LEU A 77 -11.98 -17.62 3.63
N SER A 78 -12.48 -18.14 4.75
CA SER A 78 -13.02 -19.52 4.82
C SER A 78 -14.26 -19.74 3.92
N GLU A 79 -15.06 -18.70 3.70
CA GLU A 79 -16.28 -18.79 2.87
C GLU A 79 -15.98 -18.86 1.36
N VAL A 80 -14.83 -18.31 0.93
CA VAL A 80 -14.45 -18.22 -0.49
C VAL A 80 -13.24 -19.08 -0.85
N THR A 81 -12.70 -19.83 0.11
CA THR A 81 -11.52 -20.67 -0.06
C THR A 81 -11.67 -21.65 -1.24
N GLY A 82 -10.57 -21.92 -1.92
CA GLY A 82 -10.52 -22.84 -3.05
C GLY A 82 -10.98 -22.26 -4.39
N THR A 83 -11.51 -21.04 -4.41
CA THR A 83 -11.84 -20.35 -5.67
C THR A 83 -10.58 -20.22 -6.53
N LYS A 84 -10.61 -20.74 -7.75
CA LYS A 84 -9.51 -20.66 -8.70
C LYS A 84 -9.26 -19.20 -9.08
N ILE A 85 -7.99 -18.81 -9.11
CA ILE A 85 -7.54 -17.47 -9.50
C ILE A 85 -6.71 -17.55 -10.78
N ASP A 86 -7.07 -16.76 -11.77
CA ASP A 86 -6.37 -16.69 -13.04
C ASP A 86 -5.32 -15.56 -13.03
N GLU A 87 -5.67 -14.41 -12.46
CA GLU A 87 -4.78 -13.25 -12.41
C GLU A 87 -4.81 -12.57 -11.03
N VAL A 88 -3.73 -11.90 -10.69
CA VAL A 88 -3.61 -11.13 -9.45
C VAL A 88 -3.05 -9.75 -9.78
N PHE A 89 -3.61 -8.71 -9.14
CA PHE A 89 -3.12 -7.35 -9.23
C PHE A 89 -2.75 -6.82 -7.84
N ILE A 90 -1.46 -6.51 -7.66
CA ILE A 90 -0.93 -5.82 -6.46
C ILE A 90 -0.53 -4.42 -6.87
N GLY A 91 -1.27 -3.43 -6.41
CA GLY A 91 -1.06 -2.03 -6.76
C GLY A 91 -2.31 -1.21 -6.51
N SER A 92 -2.17 0.01 -6.61
CA SER A 92 -3.12 1.14 -6.63
C SER A 92 -2.52 2.32 -5.87
N CYS A 93 -3.12 3.50 -5.98
CA CYS A 93 -2.70 4.68 -5.21
C CYS A 93 -2.85 4.53 -3.68
N MET A 94 -3.56 3.50 -3.22
CA MET A 94 -3.78 3.21 -1.79
C MET A 94 -2.88 2.08 -1.27
N THR A 95 -2.08 1.45 -2.14
CA THR A 95 -1.17 0.36 -1.73
C THR A 95 0.13 0.96 -1.23
N ASN A 96 0.38 0.84 0.07
CA ASN A 96 1.61 1.34 0.70
C ASN A 96 2.82 0.48 0.34
N ILE A 97 4.02 1.06 0.42
CA ILE A 97 5.28 0.37 0.11
C ILE A 97 5.50 -0.91 0.93
N GLY A 98 5.06 -0.93 2.20
CA GLY A 98 5.12 -2.11 3.06
C GLY A 98 4.35 -3.30 2.50
N HIS A 99 3.23 -3.07 1.82
CA HIS A 99 2.47 -4.14 1.18
C HIS A 99 3.20 -4.80 0.01
N PHE A 100 4.02 -4.04 -0.73
CA PHE A 100 4.87 -4.62 -1.78
C PHE A 100 6.00 -5.45 -1.18
N ARG A 101 6.57 -5.04 -0.05
CA ARG A 101 7.55 -5.82 0.70
C ARG A 101 6.93 -7.11 1.20
N ALA A 102 5.75 -7.06 1.83
CA ALA A 102 5.03 -8.25 2.28
C ALA A 102 4.74 -9.23 1.13
N ALA A 103 4.26 -8.71 -0.01
CA ALA A 103 4.05 -9.54 -1.20
C ALA A 103 5.35 -10.19 -1.68
N ALA A 104 6.47 -9.48 -1.68
CA ALA A 104 7.76 -10.02 -2.06
C ALA A 104 8.24 -11.14 -1.11
N GLU A 105 8.01 -11.00 0.19
CA GLU A 105 8.34 -12.05 1.16
C GLU A 105 7.52 -13.34 0.92
N VAL A 106 6.24 -13.22 0.55
CA VAL A 106 5.46 -14.37 0.09
C VAL A 106 6.09 -15.00 -1.15
N LEU A 107 6.45 -14.20 -2.14
CA LEU A 107 6.98 -14.69 -3.42
C LEU A 107 8.35 -15.35 -3.28
N LYS A 108 9.19 -14.94 -2.33
CA LYS A 108 10.47 -15.60 -2.02
C LYS A 108 10.31 -17.06 -1.60
N GLN A 109 9.15 -17.41 -1.06
CA GLN A 109 8.85 -18.77 -0.58
C GLN A 109 8.34 -19.69 -1.71
N VAL A 110 8.21 -19.17 -2.93
CA VAL A 110 7.66 -19.93 -4.07
C VAL A 110 8.78 -20.48 -4.93
N ASP A 111 8.82 -21.77 -5.07
CA ASP A 111 9.72 -22.43 -6.00
C ASP A 111 9.10 -22.50 -7.40
N GLY A 112 9.77 -21.93 -8.40
CA GLY A 112 9.36 -22.00 -9.79
C GLY A 112 8.43 -20.84 -10.24
N SER A 113 7.68 -21.08 -11.31
CA SER A 113 6.78 -20.07 -11.87
C SER A 113 5.42 -20.03 -11.18
N LEU A 114 4.87 -18.83 -11.05
CA LEU A 114 3.51 -18.65 -10.51
C LEU A 114 2.47 -19.31 -11.43
N PRO A 115 1.45 -19.98 -10.85
CA PRO A 115 0.33 -20.53 -11.62
C PRO A 115 -0.63 -19.45 -12.15
N THR A 116 -0.50 -18.22 -11.69
CA THR A 116 -1.32 -17.07 -12.07
C THR A 116 -0.50 -16.04 -12.83
N ARG A 117 -1.16 -15.14 -13.55
CA ARG A 117 -0.53 -13.92 -14.02
C ARG A 117 -0.54 -12.87 -12.91
N LEU A 118 0.63 -12.50 -12.42
CA LEU A 118 0.78 -11.45 -11.42
C LEU A 118 1.14 -10.12 -12.07
N TRP A 119 0.38 -9.08 -11.70
CA TRP A 119 0.62 -7.69 -12.08
C TRP A 119 1.03 -6.89 -10.85
N VAL A 120 2.03 -6.04 -11.00
CA VAL A 120 2.53 -5.17 -9.91
C VAL A 120 2.65 -3.74 -10.43
N ALA A 121 2.01 -2.79 -9.74
CA ALA A 121 2.09 -1.36 -10.06
C ALA A 121 2.16 -0.52 -8.78
N PRO A 122 3.32 0.01 -8.40
CA PRO A 122 3.45 0.85 -7.22
C PRO A 122 2.72 2.20 -7.40
N PRO A 123 2.36 2.89 -6.32
CA PRO A 123 1.62 4.14 -6.39
C PRO A 123 2.41 5.29 -7.01
N THR A 124 3.71 5.37 -6.72
CA THR A 124 4.57 6.46 -7.16
C THR A 124 5.92 5.98 -7.68
N LYS A 125 6.61 6.87 -8.41
CA LYS A 125 8.01 6.62 -8.83
C LYS A 125 8.97 6.56 -7.65
N MET A 126 8.65 7.17 -6.53
CA MET A 126 9.46 7.07 -5.32
C MET A 126 9.38 5.66 -4.74
N ASP A 127 8.18 5.07 -4.68
CA ASP A 127 8.00 3.68 -4.26
C ASP A 127 8.74 2.72 -5.21
N GLU A 128 8.60 2.92 -6.53
CA GLU A 128 9.33 2.14 -7.54
C GLU A 128 10.84 2.20 -7.32
N HIS A 129 11.38 3.40 -7.13
CA HIS A 129 12.80 3.62 -6.90
C HIS A 129 13.28 2.89 -5.63
N GLN A 130 12.61 3.11 -4.51
CA GLN A 130 12.97 2.49 -3.25
C GLN A 130 12.85 0.96 -3.28
N LEU A 131 11.77 0.43 -3.84
CA LEU A 131 11.61 -1.03 -4.02
C LEU A 131 12.68 -1.62 -4.94
N THR A 132 13.19 -0.84 -5.90
CA THR A 132 14.30 -1.24 -6.75
C THR A 132 15.61 -1.28 -5.98
N GLU A 133 15.91 -0.25 -5.19
CA GLU A 133 17.11 -0.21 -4.34
C GLU A 133 17.12 -1.32 -3.30
N GLU A 134 15.97 -1.66 -2.74
CA GLU A 134 15.77 -2.78 -1.81
C GLU A 134 15.83 -4.16 -2.48
N GLY A 135 15.94 -4.23 -3.81
CA GLY A 135 15.98 -5.49 -4.58
C GLY A 135 14.62 -6.18 -4.74
N ILE A 136 13.53 -5.55 -4.30
CA ILE A 136 12.17 -6.11 -4.38
C ILE A 136 11.72 -6.33 -5.82
N TYR A 137 12.08 -5.43 -6.73
CA TYR A 137 11.80 -5.59 -8.17
C TYR A 137 12.47 -6.81 -8.79
N ASN A 138 13.61 -7.25 -8.27
CA ASN A 138 14.25 -8.50 -8.72
C ASN A 138 13.41 -9.70 -8.30
N ILE A 139 12.79 -9.67 -7.12
CA ILE A 139 11.91 -10.75 -6.64
C ILE A 139 10.67 -10.82 -7.53
N PHE A 140 10.03 -9.69 -7.83
CA PHE A 140 8.89 -9.66 -8.76
C PHE A 140 9.28 -10.18 -10.15
N GLY A 141 10.42 -9.75 -10.69
CA GLY A 141 10.92 -10.21 -11.99
C GLY A 141 11.20 -11.71 -12.03
N THR A 142 11.88 -12.25 -11.03
CA THR A 142 12.19 -13.69 -10.96
C THR A 142 10.94 -14.55 -10.75
N SER A 143 9.92 -14.02 -10.09
CA SER A 143 8.61 -14.67 -9.95
C SER A 143 7.76 -14.62 -11.23
N GLY A 144 8.22 -13.91 -12.27
CA GLY A 144 7.48 -13.74 -13.53
C GLY A 144 6.34 -12.71 -13.43
N ALA A 145 6.37 -11.84 -12.42
CA ALA A 145 5.41 -10.76 -12.32
C ALA A 145 5.61 -9.73 -13.44
N ARG A 146 4.51 -9.23 -13.96
CA ARG A 146 4.51 -8.10 -14.89
C ARG A 146 4.44 -6.80 -14.09
N THR A 147 5.52 -6.04 -14.13
CA THR A 147 5.57 -4.71 -13.53
C THR A 147 5.05 -3.67 -14.52
N GLU A 148 4.21 -2.79 -14.03
CA GLU A 148 3.61 -1.69 -14.78
C GLU A 148 4.10 -0.34 -14.24
N MET A 149 3.92 0.71 -15.05
CA MET A 149 4.26 2.07 -14.63
C MET A 149 3.55 2.44 -13.32
N PRO A 150 4.24 3.15 -12.42
CA PRO A 150 3.63 3.66 -11.20
C PRO A 150 2.35 4.46 -11.46
N GLY A 151 1.34 4.26 -10.61
CA GLY A 151 0.08 4.98 -10.68
C GLY A 151 -1.14 4.07 -10.81
N CYS A 152 -2.16 4.56 -11.53
CA CYS A 152 -3.47 3.90 -11.58
C CYS A 152 -3.58 2.73 -12.58
N SER A 153 -2.59 2.47 -13.40
CA SER A 153 -2.48 1.33 -14.35
C SER A 153 -3.74 0.42 -14.49
N LEU A 154 -3.66 -0.84 -14.06
CA LEU A 154 -4.80 -1.77 -14.08
C LEU A 154 -5.99 -1.28 -13.26
N CYS A 155 -5.75 -0.63 -12.13
CA CYS A 155 -6.82 -0.16 -11.25
C CYS A 155 -7.91 0.65 -11.97
N MET A 156 -7.56 1.34 -13.06
CA MET A 156 -8.49 2.07 -13.93
C MET A 156 -8.80 1.34 -15.24
N GLY A 157 -8.10 0.24 -15.54
CA GLY A 157 -8.21 -0.45 -16.82
C GLY A 157 -7.77 0.39 -18.03
N ASN A 158 -6.90 1.38 -17.82
CA ASN A 158 -6.49 2.33 -18.84
C ASN A 158 -5.24 1.91 -19.61
N GLN A 159 -4.20 1.47 -18.89
CA GLN A 159 -2.89 1.14 -19.47
C GLN A 159 -2.76 -0.37 -19.71
N ALA A 160 -3.37 -1.16 -18.83
CA ALA A 160 -3.43 -2.60 -18.97
C ALA A 160 -4.80 -3.12 -18.48
N ARG A 161 -5.14 -4.33 -18.91
CA ARG A 161 -6.37 -5.01 -18.51
C ARG A 161 -6.08 -6.49 -18.28
N VAL A 162 -6.79 -7.08 -17.34
CA VAL A 162 -6.83 -8.53 -17.16
C VAL A 162 -7.57 -9.20 -18.33
N ALA A 163 -7.36 -10.48 -18.51
CA ALA A 163 -8.06 -11.25 -19.54
C ALA A 163 -9.59 -11.18 -19.34
N ALA A 164 -10.32 -11.26 -20.45
CA ALA A 164 -11.78 -11.31 -20.39
C ALA A 164 -12.26 -12.56 -19.62
N ASN A 165 -13.26 -12.38 -18.76
CA ASN A 165 -13.85 -13.42 -17.93
C ASN A 165 -12.87 -14.13 -16.99
N SER A 166 -11.76 -13.48 -16.63
CA SER A 166 -10.82 -14.00 -15.61
C SER A 166 -11.31 -13.77 -14.20
N THR A 167 -10.95 -14.67 -13.29
CA THR A 167 -11.12 -14.49 -11.85
C THR A 167 -9.86 -13.87 -11.26
N VAL A 168 -10.00 -12.74 -10.58
CA VAL A 168 -8.90 -11.87 -10.17
C VAL A 168 -8.95 -11.60 -8.67
N VAL A 169 -7.80 -11.64 -8.00
CA VAL A 169 -7.64 -11.00 -6.68
C VAL A 169 -6.88 -9.69 -6.86
N SER A 170 -7.38 -8.62 -6.27
CA SER A 170 -6.85 -7.28 -6.47
C SER A 170 -6.75 -6.48 -5.18
N THR A 171 -5.69 -5.70 -5.05
CA THR A 171 -5.54 -4.69 -3.99
C THR A 171 -6.13 -3.33 -4.39
N SER A 172 -6.81 -3.24 -5.53
CA SER A 172 -7.51 -2.03 -5.93
C SER A 172 -8.67 -1.69 -4.98
N THR A 173 -9.15 -0.46 -5.03
CA THR A 173 -10.15 0.04 -4.09
C THR A 173 -11.59 -0.18 -4.56
N ARG A 174 -11.82 -0.77 -5.73
CA ARG A 174 -13.15 -0.94 -6.33
C ARG A 174 -13.17 -2.15 -7.24
N ASN A 175 -14.31 -2.85 -7.26
CA ASN A 175 -14.52 -4.07 -8.04
C ASN A 175 -15.81 -4.08 -8.87
N PHE A 176 -16.35 -2.91 -9.23
CA PHE A 176 -17.55 -2.89 -10.07
C PHE A 176 -17.31 -3.54 -11.44
N PRO A 177 -18.40 -4.02 -12.12
CA PRO A 177 -18.28 -4.81 -13.33
C PRO A 177 -17.40 -4.16 -14.41
N ASN A 178 -16.58 -4.99 -15.06
CA ASN A 178 -15.70 -4.61 -16.18
C ASN A 178 -14.58 -3.61 -15.85
N ARG A 179 -14.34 -3.31 -14.56
CA ARG A 179 -13.32 -2.30 -14.18
C ARG A 179 -11.91 -2.69 -14.59
N LEU A 180 -11.45 -3.90 -14.25
CA LEU A 180 -10.12 -4.38 -14.56
C LEU A 180 -10.05 -5.07 -15.93
N GLY A 181 -11.16 -5.64 -16.38
CA GLY A 181 -11.28 -6.35 -17.66
C GLY A 181 -12.74 -6.70 -17.94
N GLN A 182 -13.03 -7.00 -19.21
CA GLN A 182 -14.38 -7.36 -19.63
C GLN A 182 -14.83 -8.69 -19.01
N GLY A 183 -15.94 -8.68 -18.28
CA GLY A 183 -16.49 -9.87 -17.63
C GLY A 183 -15.61 -10.46 -16.55
N ALA A 184 -14.59 -9.72 -16.06
CA ALA A 184 -13.72 -10.21 -15.01
C ALA A 184 -14.42 -10.17 -13.65
N ASP A 185 -14.28 -11.26 -12.89
CA ASP A 185 -14.73 -11.40 -11.51
C ASP A 185 -13.60 -11.00 -10.56
N VAL A 186 -13.75 -9.85 -9.90
CA VAL A 186 -12.68 -9.23 -9.10
C VAL A 186 -12.97 -9.27 -7.62
N TYR A 187 -12.19 -10.04 -6.88
CA TYR A 187 -12.14 -10.01 -5.42
C TYR A 187 -11.20 -8.88 -4.96
N LEU A 188 -11.62 -8.10 -3.97
CA LEU A 188 -10.72 -7.16 -3.30
C LEU A 188 -10.18 -7.81 -2.03
N ALA A 189 -8.86 -7.73 -1.86
CA ALA A 189 -8.15 -8.33 -0.73
C ALA A 189 -6.91 -7.52 -0.35
N SER A 190 -6.28 -7.89 0.78
CA SER A 190 -4.96 -7.37 1.16
C SER A 190 -3.87 -7.84 0.18
N SER A 191 -2.73 -7.16 0.20
CA SER A 191 -1.58 -7.54 -0.62
C SER A 191 -1.02 -8.91 -0.28
N GLU A 192 -1.01 -9.24 1.00
CA GLU A 192 -0.53 -10.52 1.52
C GLU A 192 -1.42 -11.67 1.00
N LEU A 193 -2.74 -11.51 1.11
CA LEU A 193 -3.67 -12.51 0.60
C LEU A 193 -3.63 -12.60 -0.93
N ALA A 194 -3.47 -11.48 -1.61
CA ALA A 194 -3.29 -11.45 -3.06
C ALA A 194 -2.02 -12.21 -3.49
N ALA A 195 -0.89 -11.98 -2.80
CA ALA A 195 0.36 -12.66 -3.09
C ALA A 195 0.28 -14.17 -2.82
N VAL A 196 -0.34 -14.60 -1.72
CA VAL A 196 -0.57 -16.01 -1.43
C VAL A 196 -1.50 -16.64 -2.48
N SER A 197 -2.54 -15.92 -2.90
CA SER A 197 -3.43 -16.39 -3.97
C SER A 197 -2.69 -16.53 -5.31
N ALA A 198 -1.74 -15.62 -5.61
CA ALA A 198 -0.89 -15.72 -6.78
C ALA A 198 0.00 -16.97 -6.73
N ALA A 199 0.59 -17.24 -5.58
CA ALA A 199 1.46 -18.38 -5.36
C ALA A 199 0.74 -19.73 -5.49
N LEU A 200 -0.52 -19.79 -5.07
CA LEU A 200 -1.30 -21.03 -5.05
C LEU A 200 -2.24 -21.22 -6.25
N GLY A 201 -2.52 -20.18 -7.02
CA GLY A 201 -3.51 -20.22 -8.10
C GLY A 201 -4.96 -20.32 -7.65
N LYS A 202 -5.20 -20.06 -6.38
CA LYS A 202 -6.51 -20.13 -5.74
C LYS A 202 -6.55 -19.24 -4.50
N ILE A 203 -7.75 -18.91 -4.02
CA ILE A 203 -7.90 -18.34 -2.69
C ILE A 203 -7.51 -19.42 -1.66
N PRO A 204 -6.54 -19.13 -0.76
CA PRO A 204 -6.00 -20.12 0.18
C PRO A 204 -7.01 -20.54 1.25
N THR A 205 -6.76 -21.67 1.89
CA THR A 205 -7.32 -21.98 3.20
C THR A 205 -6.62 -21.17 4.29
N MET A 206 -7.23 -21.02 5.48
CA MET A 206 -6.55 -20.37 6.61
C MET A 206 -5.19 -20.98 6.95
N PRO A 207 -5.03 -22.32 7.05
CA PRO A 207 -3.71 -22.90 7.30
C PRO A 207 -2.68 -22.60 6.20
N GLU A 208 -3.09 -22.61 4.92
CA GLU A 208 -2.20 -22.21 3.81
C GLU A 208 -1.79 -20.76 3.93
N TYR A 209 -2.72 -19.86 4.21
CA TYR A 209 -2.46 -18.45 4.40
C TYR A 209 -1.51 -18.19 5.57
N MET A 210 -1.81 -18.75 6.74
CA MET A 210 -1.01 -18.56 7.96
C MET A 210 0.42 -19.10 7.84
N LYS A 211 0.63 -20.11 6.99
CA LYS A 211 1.99 -20.60 6.71
C LYS A 211 2.89 -19.49 6.16
N TYR A 212 2.39 -18.67 5.23
CA TYR A 212 3.15 -17.55 4.67
C TYR A 212 3.21 -16.38 5.66
N MET A 213 2.12 -16.11 6.37
CA MET A 213 2.03 -14.98 7.30
C MET A 213 2.97 -15.12 8.49
N SER A 214 3.22 -16.35 8.97
CA SER A 214 4.13 -16.58 10.11
C SER A 214 5.55 -16.04 9.88
N GLU A 215 6.03 -16.01 8.65
CA GLU A 215 7.33 -15.42 8.31
C GLU A 215 7.24 -13.87 8.26
N ILE A 216 6.17 -13.34 7.68
CA ILE A 216 5.92 -11.88 7.60
C ILE A 216 5.80 -11.29 9.01
N ASP A 217 5.10 -11.98 9.90
CA ASP A 217 4.90 -11.53 11.29
C ASP A 217 6.24 -11.38 12.05
N THR A 218 7.23 -12.24 11.75
CA THR A 218 8.56 -12.13 12.36
C THR A 218 9.38 -10.95 11.85
N MET A 219 9.02 -10.39 10.70
CA MET A 219 9.70 -9.29 10.03
C MET A 219 8.81 -8.04 9.90
N SER A 220 7.73 -7.96 10.67
CA SER A 220 6.71 -6.93 10.53
C SER A 220 7.28 -5.52 10.63
N ASP A 221 8.21 -5.28 11.55
CA ASP A 221 8.84 -3.98 11.76
C ASP A 221 9.66 -3.51 10.53
N GLU A 222 10.33 -4.43 9.84
CA GLU A 222 11.06 -4.12 8.62
C GLU A 222 10.11 -3.93 7.43
N ILE A 223 9.11 -4.79 7.30
CA ILE A 223 8.17 -4.79 6.19
C ILE A 223 7.29 -3.55 6.23
N TYR A 224 6.68 -3.26 7.38
CA TYR A 224 5.69 -2.19 7.54
C TYR A 224 6.23 -0.92 8.18
N ARG A 225 7.54 -0.68 8.11
CA ARG A 225 8.22 0.45 8.78
C ARG A 225 7.64 1.84 8.48
N TYR A 226 6.87 1.99 7.40
CA TYR A 226 6.14 3.24 7.11
C TYR A 226 4.73 3.28 7.68
N LEU A 227 4.25 2.16 8.26
CA LEU A 227 2.95 2.07 8.91
C LEU A 227 3.05 2.14 10.44
N ASN A 228 4.18 1.69 11.02
CA ASN A 228 4.42 1.62 12.46
C ASN A 228 5.51 2.62 12.87
N PHE A 229 5.28 3.89 12.59
CA PHE A 229 6.28 4.95 12.79
C PHE A 229 6.78 5.07 14.22
N ASP A 230 5.93 4.83 15.21
CA ASP A 230 6.27 4.93 16.63
C ASP A 230 7.20 3.81 17.10
N GLU A 231 7.27 2.71 16.36
CA GLU A 231 8.06 1.52 16.71
C GLU A 231 9.39 1.44 15.95
N ILE A 232 9.62 2.33 14.98
CA ILE A 232 10.83 2.32 14.14
C ILE A 232 11.87 3.26 14.74
N ALA A 233 12.97 2.69 15.24
CA ALA A 233 14.04 3.45 15.91
C ALA A 233 14.62 4.57 15.04
N GLU A 234 14.88 4.32 13.76
CA GLU A 234 15.41 5.31 12.81
C GLU A 234 14.43 6.47 12.59
N PHE A 235 13.13 6.18 12.59
CA PHE A 235 12.11 7.22 12.45
C PHE A 235 12.01 8.07 13.71
N ILE A 236 12.04 7.46 14.89
CA ILE A 236 12.07 8.15 16.19
C ILE A 236 13.30 9.05 16.24
N GLU A 237 14.48 8.54 15.90
CA GLU A 237 15.73 9.31 15.87
C GLU A 237 15.67 10.47 14.86
N ALA A 238 15.14 10.23 13.66
CA ALA A 238 14.95 11.27 12.65
C ALA A 238 13.93 12.33 13.11
N SER A 239 12.86 11.91 13.77
CA SER A 239 11.87 12.78 14.38
C SER A 239 12.47 13.67 15.47
N ASP A 240 13.31 13.12 16.34
CA ASP A 240 13.98 13.87 17.40
C ASP A 240 15.04 14.84 16.86
N ARG A 241 15.76 14.45 15.82
CA ARG A 241 16.66 15.38 15.08
C ARG A 241 15.87 16.52 14.45
N ALA A 242 14.72 16.26 13.83
CA ALA A 242 13.89 17.30 13.25
C ALA A 242 13.32 18.26 14.30
N LYS A 243 13.02 17.80 15.52
CA LYS A 243 12.64 18.66 16.66
C LYS A 243 13.76 19.60 17.09
N SER A 244 15.01 19.17 16.94
CA SER A 244 16.19 19.95 17.35
C SER A 244 16.64 20.97 16.30
N ILE A 245 16.10 20.94 15.07
CA ILE A 245 16.43 21.93 14.04
C ILE A 245 15.80 23.27 14.43
N PRO A 246 16.60 24.33 14.66
CA PRO A 246 16.06 25.65 14.98
C PRO A 246 15.27 26.20 13.80
N LEU A 247 14.02 26.59 14.01
CA LEU A 247 13.17 27.23 13.00
C LEU A 247 13.73 28.58 12.50
N THR A 248 14.73 29.12 13.19
CA THR A 248 15.40 30.40 12.89
C THR A 248 16.16 30.45 11.57
N ASN A 249 16.47 29.32 10.95
CA ASN A 249 17.15 29.28 9.64
C ASN A 249 16.21 29.56 8.45
N ILE A 250 14.90 29.69 8.69
CA ILE A 250 13.90 29.87 7.64
C ILE A 250 13.71 31.35 7.28
N GLN A 251 14.09 32.27 8.16
CA GLN A 251 13.87 33.72 7.99
C GLN A 251 14.88 34.43 7.10
N ASN A 252 15.93 33.75 6.63
CA ASN A 252 17.02 34.37 5.88
C ASN A 252 17.00 34.09 4.37
N VAL A 253 15.88 33.60 3.82
CA VAL A 253 15.69 33.45 2.37
C VAL A 253 14.56 34.40 1.96
N ALA A 254 14.88 35.67 1.89
CA ALA A 254 14.07 36.72 1.27
C ALA A 254 14.79 37.21 0.00
#